data_98c972b9361371085a8d7614d9854d36
#
_entry.id   98c972b9361371085a8d7614d9854d36
#
_cell.length_a   1.000
_cell.length_b   1.000
_cell.length_c   1.000
_cell.angle_alpha   90.00
_cell.angle_beta   90.00
_cell.angle_gamma   90.00
#
_symmetry.space_group_name_H-M   'P 1'
#
loop_
_entity.id
_entity.type
_entity.pdbx_description
1 polymer ?
#
loop_
_entity_poly.entity_id
_entity_poly.type
_entity_poly.pdbx_seq_one_letter_code
_entity_poly.pdbx_strand_id
1 'polypeptide(L)'
;DSTGALDFKKVPKTVGVVGAGVIGLELGSVWARLGSEVTVIEAMDDFLFMADKEIAKETLKDFKKQGLDIKLGCKLVSSKNLKNSVKISYENNGTTEEMDFEKLVVAVGRRPNTSNLFSEDSGVNLDERGFIYVDDNCQTNASNIWAIGDVVRGPMLAHKGSEEGIMVAERIAGKHAEMNYELVPSVI
;
A
#
# COMPACT_ATOMS: atom_id res chain seq x y z
N ASP A 1 -10.30 1.29 -3.36
CA ASP A 1 -9.12 1.24 -2.48
C ASP A 1 -9.27 0.17 -1.40
N SER A 2 -8.27 0.03 -0.51
CA SER A 2 -8.27 -0.96 0.57
C SER A 2 -9.42 -0.78 1.56
N THR A 3 -9.81 0.46 1.88
CA THR A 3 -10.95 0.74 2.75
C THR A 3 -12.25 0.20 2.16
N GLY A 4 -12.51 0.50 0.89
CA GLY A 4 -13.70 -0.02 0.20
C GLY A 4 -13.69 -1.53 0.03
N ALA A 5 -12.51 -2.14 -0.15
CA ALA A 5 -12.38 -3.59 -0.24
C ALA A 5 -12.71 -4.31 1.07
N LEU A 6 -12.44 -3.68 2.22
CA LEU A 6 -12.80 -4.22 3.53
C LEU A 6 -14.30 -4.07 3.86
N ASP A 7 -15.03 -3.24 3.12
CA ASP A 7 -16.46 -2.97 3.35
C ASP A 7 -17.40 -3.71 2.37
N PHE A 8 -16.93 -4.68 1.61
CA PHE A 8 -17.77 -5.47 0.72
C PHE A 8 -18.80 -6.26 1.55
N LYS A 9 -20.08 -6.01 1.30
CA LYS A 9 -21.19 -6.61 2.07
C LYS A 9 -21.47 -8.07 1.73
N LYS A 10 -20.90 -8.56 0.62
CA LYS A 10 -21.02 -9.96 0.16
C LYS A 10 -19.70 -10.35 -0.48
N VAL A 11 -19.38 -11.63 -0.43
CA VAL A 11 -18.24 -12.19 -1.17
C VAL A 11 -18.52 -12.06 -2.68
N PRO A 12 -17.72 -11.27 -3.42
CA PRO A 12 -17.87 -11.17 -4.87
C PRO A 12 -17.47 -12.49 -5.54
N LYS A 13 -18.07 -12.85 -6.67
CA LYS A 13 -17.64 -14.02 -7.42
C LYS A 13 -16.25 -13.82 -8.03
N THR A 14 -16.03 -12.63 -8.63
CA THR A 14 -14.76 -12.27 -9.27
C THR A 14 -14.23 -10.96 -8.72
N VAL A 15 -12.94 -10.93 -8.39
CA VAL A 15 -12.24 -9.74 -7.89
C VAL A 15 -11.00 -9.49 -8.73
N GLY A 16 -10.93 -8.33 -9.36
CA GLY A 16 -9.69 -7.82 -9.95
C GLY A 16 -8.92 -7.01 -8.90
N VAL A 17 -7.62 -7.21 -8.82
CA VAL A 17 -6.72 -6.41 -7.98
C VAL A 17 -5.66 -5.78 -8.88
N VAL A 18 -5.54 -4.46 -8.84
CA VAL A 18 -4.50 -3.73 -9.57
C VAL A 18 -3.39 -3.37 -8.60
N GLY A 19 -2.20 -3.93 -8.85
CA GLY A 19 -1.01 -3.82 -8.00
C GLY A 19 -0.76 -5.09 -7.19
N ALA A 20 0.38 -5.74 -7.42
CA ALA A 20 0.86 -6.90 -6.68
C ALA A 20 1.82 -6.53 -5.53
N GLY A 21 1.66 -5.35 -4.96
CA GLY A 21 2.29 -4.98 -3.70
C GLY A 21 1.62 -5.65 -2.49
N VAL A 22 2.17 -5.47 -1.30
CA VAL A 22 1.73 -6.12 -0.05
C VAL A 22 0.21 -6.01 0.14
N ILE A 23 -0.35 -4.80 0.05
CA ILE A 23 -1.80 -4.58 0.26
C ILE A 23 -2.64 -5.32 -0.79
N GLY A 24 -2.23 -5.30 -2.06
CA GLY A 24 -2.95 -6.00 -3.13
C GLY A 24 -2.94 -7.51 -2.94
N LEU A 25 -1.81 -8.08 -2.55
CA LEU A 25 -1.65 -9.50 -2.29
C LEU A 25 -2.42 -9.95 -1.03
N GLU A 26 -2.33 -9.19 0.06
CA GLU A 26 -3.09 -9.49 1.29
C GLU A 26 -4.60 -9.48 1.04
N LEU A 27 -5.14 -8.41 0.42
CA LEU A 27 -6.56 -8.34 0.09
C LEU A 27 -6.98 -9.41 -0.90
N GLY A 28 -6.17 -9.65 -1.95
CA GLY A 28 -6.40 -10.73 -2.92
C GLY A 28 -6.46 -12.10 -2.25
N SER A 29 -5.52 -12.39 -1.35
CA SER A 29 -5.48 -13.63 -0.56
C SER A 29 -6.71 -13.79 0.34
N VAL A 30 -7.15 -12.73 1.01
CA VAL A 30 -8.37 -12.76 1.84
C VAL A 30 -9.58 -13.09 0.98
N TRP A 31 -9.78 -12.42 -0.13
CA TRP A 31 -10.94 -12.66 -1.00
C TRP A 31 -10.91 -14.02 -1.67
N ALA A 32 -9.72 -14.53 -2.07
CA ALA A 32 -9.58 -15.88 -2.58
C ALA A 32 -9.97 -16.93 -1.53
N ARG A 33 -9.52 -16.79 -0.28
CA ARG A 33 -9.89 -17.68 0.83
C ARG A 33 -11.38 -17.63 1.15
N LEU A 34 -12.04 -16.51 0.91
CA LEU A 34 -13.49 -16.38 1.07
C LEU A 34 -14.29 -16.97 -0.10
N GLY A 35 -13.62 -17.39 -1.18
CA GLY A 35 -14.22 -18.08 -2.32
C GLY A 35 -14.37 -17.25 -3.59
N SER A 36 -13.77 -16.06 -3.66
CA SER A 36 -13.71 -15.28 -4.91
C SER A 36 -12.67 -15.85 -5.88
N GLU A 37 -12.94 -15.77 -7.17
CA GLU A 37 -11.93 -15.89 -8.21
C GLU A 37 -11.15 -14.57 -8.28
N VAL A 38 -9.85 -14.60 -7.95
CA VAL A 38 -9.04 -13.38 -7.83
C VAL A 38 -7.98 -13.33 -8.92
N THR A 39 -7.98 -12.25 -9.72
CA THR A 39 -6.92 -11.93 -10.66
C THR A 39 -6.19 -10.67 -10.21
N VAL A 40 -4.88 -10.77 -10.05
CA VAL A 40 -3.98 -9.65 -9.71
C VAL A 40 -3.25 -9.20 -10.97
N ILE A 41 -3.29 -7.91 -11.27
CA ILE A 41 -2.66 -7.29 -12.44
C ILE A 41 -1.56 -6.36 -11.93
N GLU A 42 -0.31 -6.64 -12.34
CA GLU A 42 0.88 -5.91 -11.94
C GLU A 42 1.61 -5.39 -13.20
N ALA A 43 1.90 -4.10 -13.19
CA ALA A 43 2.58 -3.44 -14.30
C ALA A 43 4.06 -3.79 -14.41
N MET A 44 4.68 -4.16 -13.30
CA MET A 44 6.09 -4.58 -13.26
C MET A 44 6.23 -6.03 -13.72
N ASP A 45 7.33 -6.34 -14.39
CA ASP A 45 7.69 -7.71 -14.76
C ASP A 45 8.18 -8.52 -13.56
N ASP A 46 8.79 -7.84 -12.59
CA ASP A 46 9.31 -8.44 -11.36
C ASP A 46 8.25 -8.44 -10.26
N PHE A 47 7.94 -9.63 -9.73
CA PHE A 47 7.07 -9.80 -8.58
C PHE A 47 7.79 -9.41 -7.30
N LEU A 48 7.18 -8.55 -6.47
CA LEU A 48 7.74 -8.08 -5.20
C LEU A 48 9.20 -7.61 -5.34
N PHE A 49 9.45 -6.71 -6.28
CA PHE A 49 10.80 -6.24 -6.65
C PHE A 49 11.65 -5.74 -5.46
N MET A 50 11.02 -5.40 -4.34
CA MET A 50 11.67 -4.97 -3.09
C MET A 50 12.18 -6.14 -2.24
N ALA A 51 11.74 -7.37 -2.51
CA ALA A 51 12.13 -8.56 -1.77
C ALA A 51 13.32 -9.28 -2.46
N ASP A 52 14.01 -10.12 -1.69
CA ASP A 52 14.99 -11.04 -2.27
C ASP A 52 14.34 -11.91 -3.36
N LYS A 53 15.05 -12.12 -4.47
CA LYS A 53 14.52 -12.80 -5.65
C LYS A 53 14.07 -14.24 -5.41
N GLU A 54 14.78 -14.95 -4.54
CA GLU A 54 14.42 -16.34 -4.20
C GLU A 54 13.14 -16.35 -3.36
N ILE A 55 13.05 -15.44 -2.39
CA ILE A 55 11.85 -15.26 -1.57
C ILE A 55 10.66 -14.83 -2.42
N ALA A 56 10.82 -13.84 -3.29
CA ALA A 56 9.77 -13.40 -4.21
C ALA A 56 9.25 -14.54 -5.08
N LYS A 57 10.15 -15.38 -5.61
CA LYS A 57 9.78 -16.54 -6.44
C LYS A 57 8.98 -17.59 -5.66
N GLU A 58 9.39 -17.93 -4.45
CA GLU A 58 8.65 -18.89 -3.63
C GLU A 58 7.29 -18.31 -3.19
N THR A 59 7.25 -17.04 -2.79
CA THR A 59 6.02 -16.34 -2.44
C THR A 59 5.03 -16.32 -3.61
N LEU A 60 5.49 -16.06 -4.84
CA LEU A 60 4.64 -16.11 -6.03
C LEU A 60 4.02 -17.50 -6.24
N LYS A 61 4.79 -18.57 -6.04
CA LYS A 61 4.28 -19.95 -6.12
C LYS A 61 3.19 -20.21 -5.08
N ASP A 62 3.41 -19.72 -3.85
CA ASP A 62 2.46 -19.96 -2.76
C ASP A 62 1.16 -19.18 -2.95
N PHE A 63 1.20 -17.94 -3.42
CA PHE A 63 -0.01 -17.21 -3.79
C PHE A 63 -0.78 -17.88 -4.94
N LYS A 64 -0.07 -18.39 -5.96
CA LYS A 64 -0.71 -19.16 -7.04
C LYS A 64 -1.35 -20.46 -6.53
N LYS A 65 -0.72 -21.18 -5.60
CA LYS A 65 -1.33 -22.36 -4.94
C LYS A 65 -2.57 -21.98 -4.11
N GLN A 66 -2.60 -20.78 -3.56
CA GLN A 66 -3.77 -20.25 -2.84
C GLN A 66 -4.91 -19.81 -3.76
N GLY A 67 -4.72 -19.89 -5.08
CA GLY A 67 -5.75 -19.60 -6.09
C GLY A 67 -5.71 -18.19 -6.67
N LEU A 68 -4.65 -17.42 -6.45
CA LEU A 68 -4.50 -16.13 -7.10
C LEU A 68 -3.96 -16.29 -8.53
N ASP A 69 -4.67 -15.75 -9.52
CA ASP A 69 -4.16 -15.57 -10.88
C ASP A 69 -3.36 -14.26 -10.94
N ILE A 70 -2.02 -14.34 -10.89
CA ILE A 70 -1.13 -13.18 -10.88
C ILE A 70 -0.52 -12.99 -12.27
N LYS A 71 -0.85 -11.86 -12.89
CA LYS A 71 -0.38 -11.41 -14.20
C LYS A 71 0.63 -10.28 -14.03
N LEU A 72 1.89 -10.54 -14.36
CA LEU A 72 3.00 -9.57 -14.35
C LEU A 72 3.17 -8.92 -15.72
N GLY A 73 3.82 -7.78 -15.80
CA GLY A 73 4.03 -7.02 -17.03
C GLY A 73 2.72 -6.50 -17.65
N CYS A 74 1.64 -6.47 -16.88
CA CYS A 74 0.31 -6.10 -17.34
C CYS A 74 -0.09 -4.72 -16.81
N LYS A 75 -0.13 -3.73 -17.68
CA LYS A 75 -0.41 -2.34 -17.32
C LYS A 75 -1.89 -2.01 -17.54
N LEU A 76 -2.57 -1.58 -16.48
CA LEU A 76 -3.93 -1.07 -16.59
C LEU A 76 -3.96 0.18 -17.49
N VAL A 77 -4.81 0.15 -18.51
CA VAL A 77 -5.02 1.26 -19.45
C VAL A 77 -6.27 2.07 -19.07
N SER A 78 -7.37 1.37 -18.80
CA SER A 78 -8.62 2.01 -18.45
C SER A 78 -9.51 1.11 -17.60
N SER A 79 -10.47 1.73 -16.92
CA SER A 79 -11.54 1.02 -16.21
C SER A 79 -12.88 1.71 -16.46
N LYS A 80 -13.95 0.92 -16.56
CA LYS A 80 -15.31 1.42 -16.75
C LYS A 80 -16.25 0.68 -15.82
N ASN A 81 -16.94 1.47 -14.98
CA ASN A 81 -18.01 0.92 -14.14
C ASN A 81 -19.23 0.58 -15.01
N LEU A 82 -19.71 -0.63 -14.86
CA LEU A 82 -20.96 -1.14 -15.43
C LEU A 82 -22.00 -1.28 -14.28
N LYS A 83 -23.24 -1.66 -14.61
CA LYS A 83 -24.31 -1.76 -13.61
C LYS A 83 -23.97 -2.69 -12.43
N ASN A 84 -23.34 -3.84 -12.71
CA ASN A 84 -23.03 -4.86 -11.71
C ASN A 84 -21.58 -5.34 -11.75
N SER A 85 -20.73 -4.74 -12.54
CA SER A 85 -19.33 -5.13 -12.73
C SER A 85 -18.46 -3.94 -13.08
N VAL A 86 -17.16 -4.17 -13.12
CA VAL A 86 -16.17 -3.23 -13.61
C VAL A 86 -15.43 -3.92 -14.75
N LYS A 87 -15.48 -3.31 -15.94
CA LYS A 87 -14.66 -3.73 -17.07
C LYS A 87 -13.33 -2.99 -17.01
N ILE A 88 -12.24 -3.70 -17.19
CA ILE A 88 -10.91 -3.12 -17.36
C ILE A 88 -10.34 -3.45 -18.73
N SER A 89 -9.49 -2.56 -19.21
CA SER A 89 -8.61 -2.78 -20.35
C SER A 89 -7.17 -2.65 -19.85
N TYR A 90 -6.33 -3.61 -20.20
CA TYR A 90 -4.92 -3.62 -19.82
C TYR A 90 -4.04 -4.04 -21.00
N GLU A 91 -2.81 -3.57 -20.99
CA GLU A 91 -1.79 -3.93 -21.98
C GLU A 91 -0.96 -5.10 -21.45
N ASN A 92 -0.81 -6.12 -22.26
CA ASN A 92 0.01 -7.30 -22.01
C ASN A 92 0.88 -7.55 -23.24
N ASN A 93 2.19 -7.38 -23.14
CA ASN A 93 3.14 -7.58 -24.23
C ASN A 93 2.75 -6.83 -25.53
N GLY A 94 2.30 -5.58 -25.42
CA GLY A 94 1.90 -4.74 -26.54
C GLY A 94 0.51 -5.06 -27.12
N THR A 95 -0.22 -5.99 -26.51
CA THR A 95 -1.59 -6.34 -26.88
C THR A 95 -2.55 -5.82 -25.82
N THR A 96 -3.62 -5.15 -26.26
CA THR A 96 -4.68 -4.72 -25.34
C THR A 96 -5.67 -5.86 -25.12
N GLU A 97 -5.86 -6.24 -23.88
CA GLU A 97 -6.83 -7.24 -23.44
C GLU A 97 -7.89 -6.61 -22.53
N GLU A 98 -9.04 -7.26 -22.43
CA GLU A 98 -10.13 -6.83 -21.54
C GLU A 98 -10.52 -7.93 -20.55
N MET A 99 -10.91 -7.52 -19.35
CA MET A 99 -11.48 -8.39 -18.32
C MET A 99 -12.64 -7.69 -17.60
N ASP A 100 -13.60 -8.50 -17.13
CA ASP A 100 -14.72 -8.04 -16.32
C ASP A 100 -14.65 -8.64 -14.92
N PHE A 101 -14.85 -7.82 -13.89
CA PHE A 101 -14.88 -8.25 -12.49
C PHE A 101 -16.12 -7.72 -11.80
N GLU A 102 -16.68 -8.47 -10.86
CA GLU A 102 -17.75 -7.98 -10.00
C GLU A 102 -17.26 -6.82 -9.10
N LYS A 103 -16.00 -6.90 -8.65
CA LYS A 103 -15.31 -5.84 -7.91
C LYS A 103 -13.89 -5.64 -8.40
N LEU A 104 -13.43 -4.39 -8.37
CA LEU A 104 -12.05 -4.03 -8.66
C LEU A 104 -11.45 -3.32 -7.44
N VAL A 105 -10.31 -3.80 -6.99
CA VAL A 105 -9.50 -3.21 -5.92
C VAL A 105 -8.27 -2.55 -6.58
N VAL A 106 -8.03 -1.28 -6.28
CA VAL A 106 -6.84 -0.56 -6.75
C VAL A 106 -5.90 -0.38 -5.58
N ALA A 107 -4.72 -1.00 -5.65
CA ALA A 107 -3.70 -1.07 -4.60
C ALA A 107 -2.30 -0.71 -5.13
N VAL A 108 -2.21 0.37 -5.92
CA VAL A 108 -0.99 0.79 -6.63
C VAL A 108 -0.10 1.75 -5.83
N GLY A 109 -0.35 1.91 -4.56
CA GLY A 109 0.45 2.74 -3.66
C GLY A 109 -0.36 3.46 -2.60
N ARG A 110 0.35 4.20 -1.75
CA ARG A 110 -0.21 4.99 -0.64
C ARG A 110 0.26 6.43 -0.73
N ARG A 111 -0.54 7.31 -0.18
CA ARG A 111 -0.22 8.74 -0.02
C ARG A 111 -0.39 9.12 1.45
N PRO A 112 0.41 10.05 1.97
CA PRO A 112 0.20 10.57 3.31
C PRO A 112 -1.16 11.28 3.37
N ASN A 113 -1.89 11.08 4.48
CA ASN A 113 -3.18 11.74 4.69
C ASN A 113 -2.97 13.01 5.51
N THR A 114 -2.47 14.05 4.89
CA THR A 114 -2.14 15.35 5.49
C THR A 114 -3.13 16.45 5.15
N SER A 115 -4.15 16.15 4.33
CA SER A 115 -5.16 17.14 3.94
C SER A 115 -5.97 17.58 5.17
N ASN A 116 -6.04 18.90 5.40
CA ASN A 116 -6.75 19.50 6.53
C ASN A 116 -6.28 19.04 7.93
N LEU A 117 -5.05 18.54 8.04
CA LEU A 117 -4.50 18.06 9.30
C LEU A 117 -4.11 19.22 10.23
N PHE A 118 -3.68 20.35 9.68
CA PHE A 118 -3.25 21.55 10.40
C PHE A 118 -3.61 22.80 9.56
N SER A 119 -3.63 23.97 10.24
CA SER A 119 -3.88 25.26 9.56
C SER A 119 -2.64 25.73 8.80
N GLU A 120 -2.84 26.59 7.80
CA GLU A 120 -1.74 27.22 7.05
C GLU A 120 -0.79 28.00 7.98
N ASP A 121 -1.31 28.59 9.04
CA ASP A 121 -0.52 29.36 10.04
C ASP A 121 0.31 28.48 10.98
N SER A 122 0.18 27.15 10.93
CA SER A 122 0.95 26.23 11.77
C SER A 122 2.46 26.30 11.50
N GLY A 123 2.84 26.75 10.32
CA GLY A 123 4.21 26.79 9.85
C GLY A 123 4.81 25.41 9.51
N VAL A 124 4.03 24.33 9.60
CA VAL A 124 4.49 22.97 9.25
C VAL A 124 4.67 22.84 7.74
N ASN A 125 5.85 22.39 7.31
CA ASN A 125 6.19 22.21 5.92
C ASN A 125 5.85 20.81 5.41
N LEU A 126 5.30 20.75 4.19
CA LEU A 126 5.11 19.52 3.44
C LEU A 126 6.13 19.43 2.30
N ASP A 127 6.50 18.22 1.94
CA ASP A 127 7.27 17.97 0.72
C ASP A 127 6.37 17.92 -0.53
N GLU A 128 6.99 17.73 -1.69
CA GLU A 128 6.31 17.66 -2.99
C GLU A 128 5.35 16.46 -3.14
N ARG A 129 5.43 15.47 -2.24
CA ARG A 129 4.57 14.29 -2.18
C ARG A 129 3.50 14.40 -1.10
N GLY A 130 3.52 15.47 -0.31
CA GLY A 130 2.59 15.74 0.78
C GLY A 130 2.98 15.14 2.13
N PHE A 131 4.21 14.63 2.28
CA PHE A 131 4.73 14.21 3.58
C PHE A 131 5.16 15.42 4.41
N ILE A 132 4.99 15.32 5.73
CA ILE A 132 5.47 16.33 6.67
C ILE A 132 6.99 16.20 6.78
N TYR A 133 7.71 17.33 6.61
CA TYR A 133 9.15 17.37 6.87
C TYR A 133 9.44 17.25 8.36
N VAL A 134 10.32 16.31 8.69
CA VAL A 134 10.85 16.12 10.04
C VAL A 134 12.36 15.87 9.99
N ASP A 135 13.02 16.17 11.10
CA ASP A 135 14.40 15.76 11.35
C ASP A 135 14.49 14.29 11.81
N ASP A 136 15.70 13.82 12.13
CA ASP A 136 15.94 12.45 12.63
C ASP A 136 15.28 12.16 13.98
N ASN A 137 14.78 13.17 14.66
CA ASN A 137 14.05 13.09 15.91
C ASN A 137 12.52 13.20 15.73
N CYS A 138 12.05 13.12 14.50
CA CYS A 138 10.66 13.33 14.13
C CYS A 138 10.12 14.73 14.44
N GLN A 139 11.00 15.72 14.69
CA GLN A 139 10.59 17.10 14.96
C GLN A 139 10.37 17.84 13.64
N THR A 140 9.25 18.56 13.53
CA THR A 140 8.97 19.41 12.37
C THR A 140 9.77 20.73 12.45
N ASN A 141 9.71 21.53 11.41
CA ASN A 141 10.25 22.88 11.41
C ASN A 141 9.49 23.85 12.33
N ALA A 142 8.27 23.51 12.75
CA ALA A 142 7.51 24.28 13.75
C ALA A 142 7.87 23.80 15.17
N SER A 143 8.15 24.75 16.07
CA SER A 143 8.51 24.42 17.45
C SER A 143 7.37 23.69 18.16
N ASN A 144 7.71 22.70 18.98
CA ASN A 144 6.78 21.89 19.76
C ASN A 144 5.78 21.05 18.93
N ILE A 145 6.08 20.79 17.63
CA ILE A 145 5.30 19.91 16.79
C ILE A 145 6.22 18.80 16.26
N TRP A 146 5.79 17.56 16.45
CA TRP A 146 6.42 16.35 15.90
C TRP A 146 5.43 15.64 15.00
N ALA A 147 5.94 14.91 14.03
CA ALA A 147 5.12 14.07 13.15
C ALA A 147 5.75 12.69 13.01
N ILE A 148 4.94 11.64 13.04
CA ILE A 148 5.36 10.24 13.04
C ILE A 148 4.46 9.40 12.13
N GLY A 149 4.89 8.18 11.84
CA GLY A 149 4.08 7.19 11.11
C GLY A 149 3.94 7.49 9.62
N ASP A 150 2.76 7.24 9.07
CA ASP A 150 2.51 7.27 7.63
C ASP A 150 2.49 8.70 7.02
N VAL A 151 2.48 9.73 7.84
CA VAL A 151 2.51 11.13 7.38
C VAL A 151 3.91 11.69 7.18
N VAL A 152 4.96 10.97 7.59
CA VAL A 152 6.36 11.30 7.37
C VAL A 152 7.02 10.33 6.39
N ARG A 153 8.13 10.70 5.81
CA ARG A 153 8.87 9.82 4.87
C ARG A 153 9.36 8.55 5.55
N GLY A 154 9.55 7.51 4.75
CA GLY A 154 9.98 6.17 5.16
C GLY A 154 8.92 5.11 4.89
N PRO A 155 9.13 3.88 5.35
CA PRO A 155 8.16 2.80 5.16
C PRO A 155 6.88 3.09 5.95
N MET A 156 5.72 2.95 5.29
CA MET A 156 4.40 3.14 5.90
C MET A 156 3.98 1.86 6.64
N LEU A 157 4.58 1.65 7.82
CA LEU A 157 4.41 0.46 8.65
C LEU A 157 3.95 0.84 10.06
N ALA A 158 2.94 0.15 10.57
CA ALA A 158 2.33 0.45 11.87
C ALA A 158 3.36 0.41 13.02
N HIS A 159 4.23 -0.61 13.04
CA HIS A 159 5.26 -0.75 14.06
C HIS A 159 6.33 0.35 13.97
N LYS A 160 6.70 0.82 12.76
CA LYS A 160 7.56 2.00 12.60
C LYS A 160 6.95 3.22 13.29
N GLY A 161 5.68 3.51 13.01
CA GLY A 161 4.97 4.63 13.63
C GLY A 161 4.87 4.50 15.15
N SER A 162 4.71 3.29 15.67
CA SER A 162 4.69 3.03 17.13
C SER A 162 6.04 3.31 17.76
N GLU A 163 7.14 2.84 17.20
CA GLU A 163 8.50 3.08 17.70
C GLU A 163 8.89 4.56 17.61
N GLU A 164 8.56 5.23 16.51
CA GLU A 164 8.73 6.69 16.40
C GLU A 164 7.97 7.43 17.51
N GLY A 165 6.74 6.99 17.82
CA GLY A 165 5.93 7.58 18.89
C GLY A 165 6.55 7.41 20.27
N ILE A 166 7.11 6.23 20.57
CA ILE A 166 7.84 5.97 21.82
C ILE A 166 9.06 6.87 21.90
N MET A 167 9.88 6.91 20.84
CA MET A 167 11.07 7.76 20.77
C MET A 167 10.73 9.23 21.03
N VAL A 168 9.72 9.77 20.36
CA VAL A 168 9.30 11.17 20.51
C VAL A 168 8.82 11.44 21.94
N ALA A 169 8.00 10.57 22.52
CA ALA A 169 7.51 10.73 23.88
C ALA A 169 8.64 10.72 24.92
N GLU A 170 9.63 9.85 24.78
CA GLU A 170 10.80 9.78 25.64
C GLU A 170 11.68 11.05 25.53
N ARG A 171 11.88 11.55 24.31
CA ARG A 171 12.63 12.80 24.08
C ARG A 171 11.92 14.02 24.68
N ILE A 172 10.59 14.11 24.52
CA ILE A 172 9.79 15.18 25.18
C ILE A 172 9.94 15.10 26.71
N ALA A 173 10.05 13.89 27.26
CA ALA A 173 10.31 13.67 28.69
C ALA A 173 11.78 13.92 29.11
N GLY A 174 12.63 14.39 28.20
CA GLY A 174 14.05 14.71 28.48
C GLY A 174 14.97 13.49 28.50
N LYS A 175 14.53 12.33 28.03
CA LYS A 175 15.35 11.13 27.88
C LYS A 175 16.09 11.12 26.54
N HIS A 176 17.22 10.40 26.50
CA HIS A 176 17.87 10.06 25.25
C HIS A 176 17.13 8.86 24.62
N ALA A 177 16.61 9.05 23.43
CA ALA A 177 15.95 8.00 22.67
C ALA A 177 16.27 8.17 21.18
N GLU A 178 16.54 7.06 20.50
CA GLU A 178 16.87 7.00 19.08
C GLU A 178 16.14 5.80 18.46
N MET A 179 15.80 5.92 17.19
CA MET A 179 15.24 4.84 16.39
C MET A 179 16.26 4.36 15.36
N ASN A 180 16.50 3.06 15.29
CA ASN A 180 17.28 2.47 14.23
C ASN A 180 16.37 1.97 13.10
N TYR A 181 16.27 2.77 12.03
CA TYR A 181 15.41 2.45 10.88
C TYR A 181 15.89 1.23 10.08
N GLU A 182 17.17 0.82 10.19
CA GLU A 182 17.69 -0.38 9.53
C GLU A 182 17.14 -1.68 10.14
N LEU A 183 16.63 -1.61 11.37
CA LEU A 183 16.04 -2.75 12.07
C LEU A 183 14.51 -2.86 11.89
N VAL A 184 13.90 -2.00 11.10
CA VAL A 184 12.45 -2.05 10.85
C VAL A 184 12.11 -3.20 9.91
N PRO A 185 11.45 -4.28 10.38
CA PRO A 185 11.15 -5.43 9.54
C PRO A 185 10.02 -5.12 8.55
N SER A 186 10.10 -5.74 7.37
CA SER A 186 8.97 -5.80 6.43
C SER A 186 8.42 -7.22 6.39
N VAL A 187 7.11 -7.36 6.46
CA VAL A 187 6.40 -8.65 6.50
C VAL A 187 5.29 -8.64 5.45
N ILE A 188 5.09 -9.79 4.80
CA ILE A 188 4.01 -10.04 3.82
C ILE A 188 3.24 -11.28 4.26
#